data_06f402724f4c85a7692908baf0143b5f
#
_entry.id   06f402724f4c85a7692908baf0143b5f
#
_cell.length_a   1.000
_cell.length_b   1.000
_cell.length_c   1.000
_cell.angle_alpha   90.00
_cell.angle_beta   90.00
_cell.angle_gamma   90.00
#
_symmetry.space_group_name_H-M   'P 1'
#
loop_
_entity.id
_entity.type
_entity.pdbx_description
1 polymer ?
#
loop_
_entity_poly.entity_id
_entity_poly.type
_entity_poly.pdbx_seq_one_letter_code
_entity_poly.pdbx_strand_id
1 'polypeptide(L)'
;EFDTAYFNSYAHVGIHEEMIKDRVRTDTYRNAIFQHQHFIAGKVVVDVGCGTGILSIFCAQAGARRVYAVDASDIAVQANEIVKANNLCDKVIVLHGRVEDVEIDEEVDIIVSEWMGYMLLYESMLGSVITARDRWLKPGGLILPSHATLYMAPVTHPDRYSESVDFWRNVYGIDMSAIMPLAKQCAFEEPSVETITVENVLTWPQVVKHVDCYKVTTQELESITSRFRFESMMRSPFHGFAFWFDVEFTGPVGNQRKKRPNPNDALVLSTAPEDPPTHWQQTLVYFYEPLDVEQDQVIEGSLTLSQSKENARFMNIHLAYSSGGRSFVK
;
A
#
# COMPACT_ATOMS: atom_id res chain seq x y z
N GLU A 1 -10.10 -21.46 2.23
CA GLU A 1 -8.91 -21.70 3.09
C GLU A 1 -7.99 -20.48 3.17
N PHE A 2 -7.65 -19.81 2.05
CA PHE A 2 -6.73 -18.65 2.04
C PHE A 2 -7.30 -17.41 2.73
N ASP A 3 -8.59 -17.12 2.56
CA ASP A 3 -9.23 -16.01 3.27
C ASP A 3 -9.23 -16.25 4.78
N THR A 4 -9.43 -17.49 5.21
CA THR A 4 -9.33 -17.86 6.62
C THR A 4 -7.93 -17.61 7.17
N ALA A 5 -6.88 -17.97 6.44
CA ALA A 5 -5.49 -17.72 6.84
C ALA A 5 -5.18 -16.21 6.91
N TYR A 6 -5.65 -15.45 5.93
CA TYR A 6 -5.52 -13.99 5.90
C TYR A 6 -6.17 -13.34 7.14
N PHE A 7 -7.44 -13.65 7.41
CA PHE A 7 -8.13 -13.08 8.57
C PHE A 7 -7.56 -13.58 9.90
N ASN A 8 -7.07 -14.83 9.96
CA ASN A 8 -6.39 -15.35 11.14
C ASN A 8 -5.10 -14.59 11.44
N SER A 9 -4.34 -14.16 10.43
CA SER A 9 -3.12 -13.36 10.64
C SER A 9 -3.45 -12.01 11.28
N TYR A 10 -4.57 -11.39 10.92
CA TYR A 10 -5.05 -10.12 11.49
C TYR A 10 -5.75 -10.28 12.85
N ALA A 11 -5.97 -11.50 13.33
CA ALA A 11 -6.40 -11.74 14.71
C ALA A 11 -5.27 -11.52 15.74
N HIS A 12 -4.01 -11.51 15.30
CA HIS A 12 -2.85 -11.33 16.17
C HIS A 12 -2.58 -9.86 16.44
N VAL A 13 -2.44 -9.52 17.74
CA VAL A 13 -2.17 -8.15 18.18
C VAL A 13 -0.86 -7.58 17.63
N GLY A 14 0.13 -8.41 17.34
CA GLY A 14 1.44 -7.98 16.83
C GLY A 14 1.38 -7.19 15.53
N ILE A 15 0.53 -7.59 14.58
CA ILE A 15 0.32 -6.84 13.32
C ILE A 15 -0.27 -5.46 13.60
N HIS A 16 -1.28 -5.38 14.48
CA HIS A 16 -1.90 -4.10 14.85
C HIS A 16 -0.95 -3.20 15.61
N GLU A 17 -0.11 -3.78 16.48
CA GLU A 17 0.93 -3.06 17.20
C GLU A 17 1.93 -2.41 16.23
N GLU A 18 2.41 -3.15 15.25
CA GLU A 18 3.32 -2.65 14.21
C GLU A 18 2.69 -1.48 13.44
N MET A 19 1.45 -1.62 12.97
CA MET A 19 0.74 -0.58 12.23
C MET A 19 0.49 0.67 13.09
N ILE A 20 0.07 0.51 14.34
CA ILE A 20 -0.20 1.65 15.23
C ILE A 20 1.09 2.36 15.62
N LYS A 21 2.18 1.64 15.84
CA LYS A 21 3.50 2.21 16.14
C LYS A 21 4.16 2.89 14.95
N ASP A 22 3.73 2.60 13.73
CA ASP A 22 4.09 3.38 12.55
C ASP A 22 3.43 4.76 12.65
N ARG A 23 4.17 5.70 13.19
CA ARG A 23 3.66 7.05 13.46
C ARG A 23 3.43 7.85 12.20
N VAL A 24 4.21 7.62 11.16
CA VAL A 24 4.00 8.27 9.85
C VAL A 24 2.61 7.90 9.32
N ARG A 25 2.25 6.64 9.36
CA ARG A 25 0.93 6.13 9.00
C ARG A 25 -0.16 6.69 9.91
N THR A 26 -0.05 6.43 11.20
CA THR A 26 -1.12 6.68 12.18
C THR A 26 -1.37 8.17 12.39
N ASP A 27 -0.33 8.98 12.51
CA ASP A 27 -0.47 10.43 12.64
C ASP A 27 -1.02 11.06 11.37
N THR A 28 -0.65 10.57 10.18
CA THR A 28 -1.20 11.08 8.92
C THR A 28 -2.70 10.81 8.81
N TYR A 29 -3.16 9.60 9.13
CA TYR A 29 -4.59 9.29 9.17
C TYR A 29 -5.35 10.13 10.18
N ARG A 30 -4.81 10.28 11.38
CA ARG A 30 -5.39 11.13 12.42
C ARG A 30 -5.52 12.58 11.93
N ASN A 31 -4.45 13.13 11.39
CA ASN A 31 -4.44 14.49 10.87
C ASN A 31 -5.43 14.67 9.71
N ALA A 32 -5.53 13.69 8.81
CA ALA A 32 -6.49 13.71 7.71
C ALA A 32 -7.94 13.73 8.21
N ILE A 33 -8.26 12.91 9.20
CA ILE A 33 -9.60 12.86 9.80
C ILE A 33 -9.93 14.21 10.44
N PHE A 34 -9.03 14.79 11.24
CA PHE A 34 -9.28 16.08 11.90
C PHE A 34 -9.27 17.25 10.92
N GLN A 35 -8.47 17.23 9.86
CA GLN A 35 -8.51 18.23 8.79
C GLN A 35 -9.88 18.25 8.08
N HIS A 36 -10.53 17.10 7.96
CA HIS A 36 -11.86 16.96 7.38
C HIS A 36 -12.99 16.95 8.43
N GLN A 37 -12.71 17.40 9.66
CA GLN A 37 -13.69 17.41 10.75
C GLN A 37 -15.02 18.09 10.37
N HIS A 38 -14.98 19.15 9.59
CA HIS A 38 -16.16 19.86 9.13
C HIS A 38 -17.07 19.03 8.20
N PHE A 39 -16.54 17.99 7.54
CA PHE A 39 -17.32 17.01 6.79
C PHE A 39 -17.82 15.87 7.68
N ILE A 40 -17.08 15.53 8.72
CA ILE A 40 -17.32 14.36 9.57
C ILE A 40 -18.30 14.65 10.69
N ALA A 41 -18.27 15.87 11.25
CA ALA A 41 -19.10 16.25 12.37
C ALA A 41 -20.60 16.08 12.06
N GLY A 42 -21.30 15.32 12.91
CA GLY A 42 -22.73 15.01 12.76
C GLY A 42 -23.06 14.00 11.67
N LYS A 43 -22.09 13.38 11.03
CA LYS A 43 -22.25 12.49 9.88
C LYS A 43 -22.06 11.02 10.26
N VAL A 44 -22.41 10.15 9.32
CA VAL A 44 -22.26 8.69 9.42
C VAL A 44 -21.03 8.23 8.67
N VAL A 45 -20.18 7.45 9.34
CA VAL A 45 -18.91 6.95 8.84
C VAL A 45 -18.94 5.43 8.81
N VAL A 46 -18.31 4.83 7.79
CA VAL A 46 -17.91 3.42 7.79
C VAL A 46 -16.38 3.34 7.78
N ASP A 47 -15.83 2.58 8.70
CA ASP A 47 -14.41 2.18 8.75
C ASP A 47 -14.29 0.75 8.23
N VAL A 48 -13.71 0.61 7.04
CA VAL A 48 -13.55 -0.69 6.36
C VAL A 48 -12.25 -1.33 6.79
N GLY A 49 -12.35 -2.48 7.50
CA GLY A 49 -11.21 -3.15 8.11
C GLY A 49 -10.69 -2.38 9.33
N CYS A 50 -11.54 -2.21 10.33
CA CYS A 50 -11.28 -1.31 11.47
C CYS A 50 -10.14 -1.75 12.38
N GLY A 51 -9.73 -3.01 12.35
CA GLY A 51 -8.70 -3.55 13.25
C GLY A 51 -9.07 -3.33 14.71
N THR A 52 -8.20 -2.62 15.45
CA THR A 52 -8.46 -2.24 16.85
C THR A 52 -9.50 -1.13 17.01
N GLY A 53 -9.97 -0.53 15.93
CA GLY A 53 -10.95 0.55 15.94
C GLY A 53 -10.35 1.94 16.10
N ILE A 54 -9.04 2.11 16.00
CA ILE A 54 -8.39 3.41 16.23
C ILE A 54 -8.88 4.50 15.27
N LEU A 55 -9.05 4.22 13.96
CA LEU A 55 -9.56 5.19 13.00
C LEU A 55 -11.03 5.54 13.27
N SER A 56 -11.83 4.54 13.64
CA SER A 56 -13.22 4.74 14.07
C SER A 56 -13.31 5.68 15.27
N ILE A 57 -12.44 5.51 16.25
CA ILE A 57 -12.37 6.38 17.44
C ILE A 57 -11.95 7.80 17.05
N PHE A 58 -10.98 7.96 16.16
CA PHE A 58 -10.63 9.29 15.64
C PHE A 58 -11.81 9.98 14.96
N CYS A 59 -12.62 9.24 14.19
CA CYS A 59 -13.83 9.79 13.58
C CYS A 59 -14.87 10.20 14.63
N ALA A 60 -15.06 9.40 15.68
CA ALA A 60 -15.95 9.76 16.79
C ALA A 60 -15.47 11.02 17.53
N GLN A 61 -14.16 11.13 17.77
CA GLN A 61 -13.54 12.32 18.37
C GLN A 61 -13.67 13.56 17.46
N ALA A 62 -13.65 13.37 16.12
CA ALA A 62 -13.91 14.44 15.16
C ALA A 62 -15.39 14.83 15.07
N GLY A 63 -16.26 14.22 15.88
CA GLY A 63 -17.67 14.58 16.00
C GLY A 63 -18.63 13.77 15.14
N ALA A 64 -18.22 12.64 14.58
CA ALA A 64 -19.13 11.75 13.84
C ALA A 64 -20.35 11.42 14.70
N ARG A 65 -21.52 11.41 14.07
CA ARG A 65 -22.75 11.00 14.74
C ARG A 65 -22.77 9.50 15.03
N ARG A 66 -22.29 8.73 14.06
CA ARG A 66 -22.22 7.27 14.10
C ARG A 66 -21.06 6.76 13.25
N VAL A 67 -20.35 5.78 13.76
CA VAL A 67 -19.28 5.09 13.03
C VAL A 67 -19.56 3.59 13.04
N TYR A 68 -19.68 2.99 11.87
CA TYR A 68 -19.72 1.55 11.70
C TYR A 68 -18.31 1.04 11.48
N ALA A 69 -17.78 0.36 12.47
CA ALA A 69 -16.43 -0.21 12.45
C ALA A 69 -16.52 -1.70 12.04
N VAL A 70 -16.15 -2.00 10.80
CA VAL A 70 -16.32 -3.33 10.20
C VAL A 70 -14.98 -4.04 10.12
N ASP A 71 -14.91 -5.26 10.66
CA ASP A 71 -13.75 -6.13 10.50
C ASP A 71 -14.18 -7.60 10.49
N ALA A 72 -13.61 -8.36 9.57
CA ALA A 72 -13.90 -9.78 9.42
C ALA A 72 -13.08 -10.67 10.36
N SER A 73 -11.99 -10.13 10.92
CA SER A 73 -11.11 -10.88 11.84
C SER A 73 -11.58 -10.78 13.29
N ASP A 74 -11.11 -11.71 14.11
CA ASP A 74 -11.45 -11.77 15.53
C ASP A 74 -10.97 -10.55 16.34
N ILE A 75 -10.12 -9.71 15.78
CA ILE A 75 -9.73 -8.43 16.39
C ILE A 75 -10.95 -7.51 16.62
N ALA A 76 -12.05 -7.72 15.89
CA ALA A 76 -13.30 -6.99 16.09
C ALA A 76 -13.84 -7.12 17.52
N VAL A 77 -13.61 -8.26 18.17
CA VAL A 77 -13.98 -8.47 19.58
C VAL A 77 -13.22 -7.48 20.47
N GLN A 78 -11.93 -7.31 20.24
CA GLN A 78 -11.08 -6.38 20.98
C GLN A 78 -11.44 -4.92 20.65
N ALA A 79 -11.74 -4.62 19.38
CA ALA A 79 -12.21 -3.30 18.99
C ALA A 79 -13.46 -2.89 19.78
N ASN A 80 -14.40 -3.80 19.96
CA ASN A 80 -15.61 -3.55 20.74
C ASN A 80 -15.29 -3.27 22.22
N GLU A 81 -14.36 -3.99 22.83
CA GLU A 81 -13.93 -3.73 24.22
C GLU A 81 -13.19 -2.40 24.36
N ILE A 82 -12.38 -2.02 23.35
CA ILE A 82 -11.71 -0.73 23.31
C ILE A 82 -12.74 0.42 23.22
N VAL A 83 -13.76 0.27 22.37
CA VAL A 83 -14.86 1.23 22.25
C VAL A 83 -15.58 1.41 23.59
N LYS A 84 -15.89 0.33 24.29
CA LYS A 84 -16.50 0.34 25.63
C LYS A 84 -15.60 1.07 26.66
N ALA A 85 -14.32 0.72 26.67
CA ALA A 85 -13.34 1.32 27.59
C ALA A 85 -13.20 2.84 27.42
N ASN A 86 -13.49 3.36 26.22
CA ASN A 86 -13.44 4.78 25.91
C ASN A 86 -14.82 5.46 25.95
N ASN A 87 -15.86 4.80 26.45
CA ASN A 87 -17.23 5.31 26.57
C ASN A 87 -17.82 5.80 25.22
N LEU A 88 -17.57 5.08 24.14
CA LEU A 88 -17.98 5.43 22.78
C LEU A 88 -19.04 4.49 22.20
N CYS A 89 -19.69 3.64 23.02
CA CYS A 89 -20.69 2.67 22.55
C CYS A 89 -21.93 3.32 21.90
N ASP A 90 -22.20 4.57 22.21
CA ASP A 90 -23.28 5.36 21.64
C ASP A 90 -22.93 5.89 20.23
N LYS A 91 -21.67 5.92 19.87
CA LYS A 91 -21.17 6.46 18.58
C LYS A 91 -20.55 5.44 17.66
N VAL A 92 -19.81 4.46 18.20
CA VAL A 92 -19.09 3.46 17.41
C VAL A 92 -19.75 2.09 17.57
N ILE A 93 -20.22 1.55 16.46
CA ILE A 93 -20.84 0.22 16.37
C ILE A 93 -19.87 -0.70 15.65
N VAL A 94 -19.34 -1.68 16.36
CA VAL A 94 -18.45 -2.69 15.78
C VAL A 94 -19.27 -3.81 15.17
N LEU A 95 -19.04 -4.08 13.88
CA LEU A 95 -19.66 -5.16 13.12
C LEU A 95 -18.59 -6.19 12.77
N HIS A 96 -18.69 -7.35 13.42
CA HIS A 96 -17.78 -8.47 13.16
C HIS A 96 -18.29 -9.27 11.95
N GLY A 97 -17.68 -9.04 10.80
CA GLY A 97 -18.04 -9.69 9.55
C GLY A 97 -17.33 -9.02 8.36
N ARG A 98 -17.48 -9.65 7.21
CA ARG A 98 -16.98 -9.08 5.95
C ARG A 98 -17.87 -7.91 5.51
N VAL A 99 -17.29 -6.90 4.90
CA VAL A 99 -18.04 -5.76 4.32
C VAL A 99 -19.12 -6.24 3.35
N GLU A 100 -18.85 -7.33 2.65
CA GLU A 100 -19.76 -7.94 1.68
C GLU A 100 -21.00 -8.58 2.35
N ASP A 101 -20.90 -8.96 3.62
CA ASP A 101 -21.87 -9.77 4.32
C ASP A 101 -22.64 -9.00 5.42
N VAL A 102 -22.05 -7.92 5.95
CA VAL A 102 -22.70 -7.12 7.01
C VAL A 102 -23.78 -6.21 6.44
N GLU A 103 -24.78 -5.91 7.28
CA GLU A 103 -25.88 -5.02 6.92
C GLU A 103 -25.75 -3.68 7.64
N ILE A 104 -25.92 -2.61 6.89
CA ILE A 104 -26.01 -1.23 7.39
C ILE A 104 -27.28 -0.64 6.79
N ASP A 105 -28.25 -0.29 7.66
CA ASP A 105 -29.59 0.12 7.26
C ASP A 105 -29.71 1.62 6.94
N GLU A 106 -28.60 2.31 6.77
CA GLU A 106 -28.58 3.72 6.41
C GLU A 106 -27.49 4.04 5.41
N GLU A 107 -27.68 5.10 4.64
CA GLU A 107 -26.62 5.63 3.78
C GLU A 107 -25.50 6.29 4.60
N VAL A 108 -24.28 6.20 4.11
CA VAL A 108 -23.08 6.72 4.77
C VAL A 108 -22.58 7.98 4.07
N ASP A 109 -22.04 8.89 4.85
CA ASP A 109 -21.46 10.14 4.34
C ASP A 109 -19.96 10.01 4.07
N ILE A 110 -19.27 9.17 4.85
CA ILE A 110 -17.80 9.02 4.79
C ILE A 110 -17.41 7.55 4.88
N ILE A 111 -16.45 7.16 4.03
CA ILE A 111 -15.69 5.91 4.17
C ILE A 111 -14.27 6.26 4.57
N VAL A 112 -13.77 5.65 5.64
CA VAL A 112 -12.37 5.65 6.01
C VAL A 112 -11.85 4.23 5.97
N SER A 113 -10.65 4.02 5.45
CA SER A 113 -10.02 2.71 5.43
C SER A 113 -8.51 2.83 5.27
N GLU A 114 -7.78 2.06 6.04
CA GLU A 114 -6.39 1.79 5.74
C GLU A 114 -6.31 0.44 5.02
N TRP A 115 -6.42 0.48 3.70
CA TRP A 115 -6.58 -0.68 2.82
C TRP A 115 -5.32 -1.11 2.07
N MET A 116 -4.24 -0.33 2.17
CA MET A 116 -3.06 -0.52 1.35
C MET A 116 -2.25 -1.72 1.81
N GLY A 117 -1.88 -2.56 0.85
CA GLY A 117 -0.94 -3.65 1.06
C GLY A 117 0.47 -3.30 0.59
N TYR A 118 1.40 -4.25 0.70
CA TYR A 118 2.71 -4.12 0.08
C TYR A 118 2.55 -3.88 -1.43
N MET A 119 3.40 -3.01 -1.98
CA MET A 119 3.28 -2.62 -3.38
C MET A 119 1.86 -2.08 -3.70
N LEU A 120 1.22 -1.44 -2.74
CA LEU A 120 -0.12 -0.89 -2.74
C LEU A 120 -1.24 -1.96 -2.82
N LEU A 121 -1.14 -2.89 -3.76
CA LEU A 121 -2.27 -3.76 -4.16
C LEU A 121 -2.13 -5.22 -3.71
N TYR A 122 -0.98 -5.64 -3.21
CA TYR A 122 -0.80 -6.99 -2.69
C TYR A 122 -1.52 -7.15 -1.34
N GLU A 123 -2.42 -8.10 -1.25
CA GLU A 123 -3.28 -8.31 -0.07
C GLU A 123 -4.05 -7.06 0.36
N SER A 124 -4.39 -6.19 -0.57
CA SER A 124 -5.13 -4.96 -0.26
C SER A 124 -6.61 -5.23 0.00
N MET A 125 -7.22 -4.31 0.74
CA MET A 125 -8.67 -4.31 0.97
C MET A 125 -9.42 -3.33 0.04
N LEU A 126 -8.81 -2.89 -1.04
CA LEU A 126 -9.46 -1.92 -1.94
C LEU A 126 -10.77 -2.46 -2.53
N GLY A 127 -10.84 -3.76 -2.82
CA GLY A 127 -12.08 -4.40 -3.25
C GLY A 127 -13.24 -4.23 -2.26
N SER A 128 -12.96 -4.37 -0.96
CA SER A 128 -13.95 -4.16 0.10
C SER A 128 -14.34 -2.68 0.23
N VAL A 129 -13.41 -1.75 0.00
CA VAL A 129 -13.71 -0.31 -0.05
C VAL A 129 -14.64 0.02 -1.22
N ILE A 130 -14.39 -0.57 -2.39
CA ILE A 130 -15.26 -0.44 -3.57
C ILE A 130 -16.67 -0.95 -3.26
N THR A 131 -16.77 -2.12 -2.62
CA THR A 131 -18.06 -2.69 -2.19
C THR A 131 -18.79 -1.75 -1.23
N ALA A 132 -18.12 -1.23 -0.21
CA ALA A 132 -18.71 -0.29 0.75
C ALA A 132 -19.18 1.00 0.06
N ARG A 133 -18.38 1.54 -0.85
CA ARG A 133 -18.72 2.71 -1.67
C ARG A 133 -20.02 2.49 -2.45
N ASP A 134 -20.08 1.38 -3.18
CA ASP A 134 -21.19 1.11 -4.10
C ASP A 134 -22.48 0.73 -3.35
N ARG A 135 -22.38 0.15 -2.15
CA ARG A 135 -23.52 -0.21 -1.32
C ARG A 135 -24.07 0.96 -0.50
N TRP A 136 -23.23 1.78 0.08
CA TRP A 136 -23.65 2.68 1.16
C TRP A 136 -23.30 4.15 0.98
N LEU A 137 -22.27 4.50 0.20
CA LEU A 137 -21.81 5.89 0.15
C LEU A 137 -22.79 6.77 -0.62
N LYS A 138 -23.21 7.85 0.02
CA LYS A 138 -24.04 8.89 -0.62
C LYS A 138 -23.30 9.53 -1.80
N PRO A 139 -24.03 9.97 -2.83
CA PRO A 139 -23.46 10.83 -3.87
C PRO A 139 -22.79 12.06 -3.24
N GLY A 140 -21.54 12.35 -3.64
CA GLY A 140 -20.75 13.44 -3.07
C GLY A 140 -20.16 13.16 -1.68
N GLY A 141 -20.29 11.93 -1.19
CA GLY A 141 -19.64 11.48 0.06
C GLY A 141 -18.12 11.52 -0.02
N LEU A 142 -17.46 11.41 1.13
CA LEU A 142 -16.01 11.48 1.29
C LEU A 142 -15.42 10.10 1.44
N ILE A 143 -14.30 9.83 0.76
CA ILE A 143 -13.46 8.64 0.97
C ILE A 143 -12.07 9.08 1.41
N LEU A 144 -11.58 8.52 2.50
CA LEU A 144 -10.24 8.78 3.04
C LEU A 144 -9.46 7.46 3.17
N PRO A 145 -8.35 7.28 2.44
CA PRO A 145 -7.78 8.17 1.42
C PRO A 145 -8.64 8.22 0.15
N SER A 146 -8.56 9.34 -0.56
CA SER A 146 -9.32 9.60 -1.79
C SER A 146 -8.64 9.04 -3.03
N HIS A 147 -7.31 9.09 -3.08
CA HIS A 147 -6.48 8.67 -4.20
C HIS A 147 -5.25 7.93 -3.73
N ALA A 148 -4.73 7.06 -4.58
CA ALA A 148 -3.46 6.36 -4.37
C ALA A 148 -2.66 6.30 -5.67
N THR A 149 -1.33 6.31 -5.57
CA THR A 149 -0.45 6.20 -6.73
C THR A 149 0.67 5.20 -6.44
N LEU A 150 0.82 4.21 -7.31
CA LEU A 150 1.92 3.26 -7.29
C LEU A 150 3.02 3.73 -8.23
N TYR A 151 4.25 3.82 -7.71
CA TYR A 151 5.45 4.22 -8.42
C TYR A 151 6.42 3.07 -8.58
N MET A 152 7.27 3.16 -9.60
CA MET A 152 8.43 2.30 -9.79
C MET A 152 9.65 3.10 -10.20
N ALA A 153 10.84 2.59 -9.87
CA ALA A 153 12.12 3.10 -10.36
C ALA A 153 13.17 1.99 -10.40
N PRO A 154 14.11 2.05 -11.37
CA PRO A 154 15.28 1.17 -11.35
C PRO A 154 16.21 1.53 -10.19
N VAL A 155 16.84 0.49 -9.63
CA VAL A 155 17.68 0.62 -8.44
C VAL A 155 19.03 -0.04 -8.60
N THR A 156 20.01 0.47 -7.85
CA THR A 156 21.30 -0.14 -7.58
C THR A 156 21.39 -0.54 -6.11
N HIS A 157 21.82 -1.75 -5.83
CA HIS A 157 21.99 -2.22 -4.45
C HIS A 157 23.14 -3.23 -4.34
N PRO A 158 24.40 -2.78 -4.50
CA PRO A 158 25.57 -3.67 -4.48
C PRO A 158 25.73 -4.40 -3.15
N ASP A 159 25.43 -3.76 -2.02
CA ASP A 159 25.55 -4.37 -0.70
C ASP A 159 24.63 -5.59 -0.55
N ARG A 160 23.42 -5.51 -1.08
CA ARG A 160 22.44 -6.61 -1.06
C ARG A 160 22.95 -7.85 -1.79
N TYR A 161 23.63 -7.65 -2.93
CA TYR A 161 24.27 -8.73 -3.68
C TYR A 161 25.51 -9.26 -2.96
N SER A 162 26.33 -8.39 -2.41
CA SER A 162 27.50 -8.75 -1.62
C SER A 162 27.13 -9.63 -0.43
N GLU A 163 26.15 -9.22 0.35
CA GLU A 163 25.67 -9.93 1.54
C GLU A 163 25.01 -11.27 1.22
N SER A 164 24.24 -11.35 0.13
CA SER A 164 23.45 -12.55 -0.19
C SER A 164 24.16 -13.55 -1.07
N VAL A 165 25.09 -13.10 -1.92
CA VAL A 165 25.74 -13.93 -2.95
C VAL A 165 27.24 -14.02 -2.74
N ASP A 166 27.96 -12.89 -2.67
CA ASP A 166 29.42 -12.89 -2.58
C ASP A 166 29.92 -13.40 -1.22
N PHE A 167 29.08 -13.32 -0.18
CA PHE A 167 29.37 -13.96 1.13
C PHE A 167 29.87 -15.39 1.00
N TRP A 168 29.35 -16.16 0.07
CA TRP A 168 29.68 -17.58 -0.11
C TRP A 168 31.08 -17.84 -0.70
N ARG A 169 31.77 -16.80 -1.19
CA ARG A 169 33.12 -16.93 -1.73
C ARG A 169 34.15 -17.23 -0.65
N ASN A 170 33.90 -16.77 0.56
CA ASN A 170 34.82 -16.99 1.68
C ASN A 170 34.02 -17.06 3.00
N VAL A 171 33.74 -18.28 3.43
CA VAL A 171 33.01 -18.56 4.67
C VAL A 171 33.98 -19.19 5.65
N TYR A 172 34.49 -18.43 6.61
CA TYR A 172 35.53 -18.86 7.54
C TYR A 172 36.82 -19.40 6.84
N GLY A 173 37.20 -18.80 5.71
CA GLY A 173 38.32 -19.24 4.92
C GLY A 173 38.05 -20.42 3.97
N ILE A 174 36.79 -20.85 3.88
CA ILE A 174 36.34 -21.92 2.99
C ILE A 174 35.64 -21.32 1.77
N ASP A 175 36.03 -21.75 0.57
CA ASP A 175 35.36 -21.44 -0.66
C ASP A 175 34.09 -22.27 -0.78
N MET A 176 32.94 -21.59 -0.62
CA MET A 176 31.59 -22.16 -0.78
C MET A 176 30.88 -21.60 -2.03
N SER A 177 31.63 -21.09 -3.00
CA SER A 177 31.06 -20.46 -4.20
C SER A 177 30.18 -21.39 -5.04
N ALA A 178 30.31 -22.70 -4.90
CA ALA A 178 29.47 -23.69 -5.54
C ALA A 178 27.98 -23.55 -5.16
N ILE A 179 27.65 -22.92 -4.01
CA ILE A 179 26.26 -22.70 -3.57
C ILE A 179 25.68 -21.39 -4.12
N MET A 180 26.49 -20.51 -4.71
CA MET A 180 26.04 -19.19 -5.17
C MET A 180 24.83 -19.21 -6.11
N PRO A 181 24.67 -20.15 -7.05
CA PRO A 181 23.46 -20.21 -7.88
C PRO A 181 22.19 -20.41 -7.06
N LEU A 182 22.23 -21.28 -6.04
CA LEU A 182 21.11 -21.51 -5.12
C LEU A 182 20.86 -20.30 -4.21
N ALA A 183 21.94 -19.64 -3.77
CA ALA A 183 21.84 -18.43 -2.96
C ALA A 183 21.17 -17.29 -3.73
N LYS A 184 21.51 -17.09 -5.01
CA LYS A 184 20.83 -16.13 -5.90
C LYS A 184 19.34 -16.44 -6.05
N GLN A 185 19.01 -17.70 -6.30
CA GLN A 185 17.63 -18.13 -6.42
C GLN A 185 16.87 -17.83 -5.12
N CYS A 186 17.39 -18.25 -3.99
CA CYS A 186 16.78 -18.02 -2.68
C CYS A 186 16.59 -16.52 -2.37
N ALA A 187 17.58 -15.69 -2.71
CA ALA A 187 17.54 -14.26 -2.37
C ALA A 187 16.67 -13.41 -3.32
N PHE A 188 16.56 -13.80 -4.60
CA PHE A 188 16.03 -12.94 -5.66
C PHE A 188 14.89 -13.55 -6.48
N GLU A 189 14.42 -14.74 -6.16
CA GLU A 189 13.30 -15.37 -6.86
C GLU A 189 12.00 -14.60 -6.63
N GLU A 190 11.70 -14.29 -5.38
CA GLU A 190 10.52 -13.58 -4.95
C GLU A 190 10.81 -12.10 -4.67
N PRO A 191 9.79 -11.23 -4.82
CA PRO A 191 9.91 -9.86 -4.34
C PRO A 191 10.21 -9.82 -2.84
N SER A 192 10.98 -8.83 -2.42
CA SER A 192 11.31 -8.61 -1.02
C SER A 192 10.84 -7.24 -0.54
N VAL A 193 10.52 -7.15 0.75
CA VAL A 193 10.14 -5.89 1.41
C VAL A 193 11.35 -5.40 2.20
N GLU A 194 11.91 -4.29 1.78
CA GLU A 194 13.15 -3.73 2.33
C GLU A 194 13.08 -2.21 2.36
N THR A 195 13.83 -1.60 3.26
CA THR A 195 14.04 -0.15 3.25
C THR A 195 15.28 0.17 2.42
N ILE A 196 15.09 0.97 1.38
CA ILE A 196 16.19 1.55 0.59
C ILE A 196 16.26 3.06 0.80
N THR A 197 17.33 3.67 0.33
CA THR A 197 17.54 5.12 0.37
C THR A 197 17.52 5.71 -1.03
N VAL A 198 17.46 7.03 -1.13
CA VAL A 198 17.53 7.76 -2.41
C VAL A 198 18.78 7.42 -3.21
N GLU A 199 19.87 7.07 -2.55
CA GLU A 199 21.14 6.69 -3.17
C GLU A 199 21.06 5.39 -3.97
N ASN A 200 20.08 4.54 -3.66
CA ASN A 200 19.81 3.32 -4.40
C ASN A 200 19.02 3.56 -5.70
N VAL A 201 18.40 4.73 -5.87
CA VAL A 201 17.50 5.01 -7.00
C VAL A 201 18.27 5.61 -8.16
N LEU A 202 18.16 5.02 -9.35
CA LEU A 202 18.93 5.40 -10.55
C LEU A 202 18.26 6.49 -11.40
N THR A 203 16.95 6.71 -11.21
CA THR A 203 16.15 7.63 -12.03
C THR A 203 15.05 8.29 -11.19
N TRP A 204 14.41 9.31 -11.77
CA TRP A 204 13.10 9.74 -11.27
C TRP A 204 12.09 8.60 -11.39
N PRO A 205 11.18 8.42 -10.42
CA PRO A 205 10.17 7.37 -10.49
C PRO A 205 9.14 7.66 -11.59
N GLN A 206 8.52 6.58 -12.08
CA GLN A 206 7.35 6.69 -12.96
C GLN A 206 6.12 6.08 -12.30
N VAL A 207 4.96 6.62 -12.66
CA VAL A 207 3.67 6.11 -12.21
C VAL A 207 3.36 4.79 -12.90
N VAL A 208 3.09 3.76 -12.12
CA VAL A 208 2.56 2.48 -12.60
C VAL A 208 1.05 2.53 -12.71
N LYS A 209 0.39 2.99 -11.64
CA LYS A 209 -1.06 3.09 -11.55
C LYS A 209 -1.45 4.24 -10.63
N HIS A 210 -2.39 5.04 -11.11
CA HIS A 210 -3.12 6.00 -10.27
C HIS A 210 -4.52 5.45 -10.00
N VAL A 211 -4.95 5.49 -8.75
CA VAL A 211 -6.24 5.01 -8.26
C VAL A 211 -7.06 6.20 -7.76
N ASP A 212 -8.21 6.42 -8.38
CA ASP A 212 -9.27 7.30 -7.85
C ASP A 212 -10.28 6.43 -7.12
N CYS A 213 -10.29 6.48 -5.79
CA CYS A 213 -11.16 5.63 -4.96
C CYS A 213 -12.65 5.87 -5.18
N TYR A 214 -13.03 7.03 -5.73
CA TYR A 214 -14.43 7.33 -6.07
C TYR A 214 -14.92 6.61 -7.34
N LYS A 215 -14.00 6.19 -8.22
CA LYS A 215 -14.33 5.71 -9.58
C LYS A 215 -13.79 4.33 -9.89
N VAL A 216 -12.71 3.92 -9.25
CA VAL A 216 -12.03 2.65 -9.54
C VAL A 216 -13.01 1.48 -9.45
N THR A 217 -12.86 0.53 -10.36
CA THR A 217 -13.65 -0.71 -10.40
C THR A 217 -12.79 -1.92 -10.06
N THR A 218 -13.42 -2.97 -9.56
CA THR A 218 -12.73 -4.25 -9.30
C THR A 218 -12.12 -4.82 -10.58
N GLN A 219 -12.78 -4.65 -11.73
CA GLN A 219 -12.29 -5.11 -13.01
C GLN A 219 -10.97 -4.43 -13.42
N GLU A 220 -10.81 -3.13 -13.13
CA GLU A 220 -9.55 -2.42 -13.39
C GLU A 220 -8.37 -2.96 -12.59
N LEU A 221 -8.64 -3.60 -11.44
CA LEU A 221 -7.62 -4.15 -10.55
C LEU A 221 -7.21 -5.59 -10.90
N GLU A 222 -7.97 -6.28 -11.74
CA GLU A 222 -7.68 -7.66 -12.15
C GLU A 222 -6.37 -7.77 -12.91
N SER A 223 -6.07 -6.78 -13.76
CA SER A 223 -4.82 -6.72 -14.53
C SER A 223 -4.46 -5.28 -14.85
N ILE A 224 -3.26 -4.90 -14.47
CA ILE A 224 -2.71 -3.56 -14.71
C ILE A 224 -1.44 -3.72 -15.54
N THR A 225 -1.40 -3.08 -16.70
CA THR A 225 -0.21 -3.04 -17.55
C THR A 225 0.27 -1.60 -17.69
N SER A 226 1.56 -1.40 -17.42
CA SER A 226 2.22 -0.11 -17.53
C SER A 226 3.49 -0.24 -18.36
N ARG A 227 3.68 0.67 -19.31
CA ARG A 227 4.95 0.81 -20.02
C ARG A 227 5.81 1.83 -19.31
N PHE A 228 7.10 1.58 -19.28
CA PHE A 228 8.08 2.48 -18.66
C PHE A 228 9.25 2.75 -19.60
N ARG A 229 9.83 3.95 -19.45
CA ARG A 229 11.07 4.35 -20.05
C ARG A 229 11.81 5.27 -19.09
N PHE A 230 12.96 4.83 -18.63
CA PHE A 230 13.84 5.57 -17.73
C PHE A 230 15.15 5.94 -18.43
N GLU A 231 15.77 7.02 -17.98
CA GLU A 231 17.12 7.39 -18.35
C GLU A 231 17.96 7.43 -17.07
N SER A 232 19.01 6.62 -17.01
CA SER A 232 19.84 6.52 -15.80
C SER A 232 20.56 7.84 -15.54
N MET A 233 20.47 8.33 -14.31
CA MET A 233 21.14 9.57 -13.91
C MET A 233 22.66 9.38 -13.68
N MET A 234 23.11 8.14 -13.60
CA MET A 234 24.51 7.83 -13.32
C MET A 234 24.93 6.51 -13.94
N ARG A 235 26.26 6.32 -14.09
CA ARG A 235 26.83 5.01 -14.35
C ARG A 235 26.75 4.15 -13.10
N SER A 236 26.12 3.00 -13.18
CA SER A 236 25.94 2.11 -12.03
C SER A 236 25.51 0.70 -12.45
N PRO A 237 25.73 -0.32 -11.61
CA PRO A 237 25.02 -1.58 -11.75
C PRO A 237 23.51 -1.37 -11.54
N PHE A 238 22.73 -1.95 -12.41
CA PHE A 238 21.27 -1.97 -12.33
C PHE A 238 20.84 -3.33 -11.80
N HIS A 239 20.36 -3.36 -10.53
CA HIS A 239 20.10 -4.61 -9.82
C HIS A 239 18.63 -5.06 -9.85
N GLY A 240 17.72 -4.16 -10.14
CA GLY A 240 16.29 -4.45 -10.14
C GLY A 240 15.44 -3.20 -10.10
N PHE A 241 14.16 -3.38 -9.77
CA PHE A 241 13.21 -2.29 -9.61
C PHE A 241 12.70 -2.22 -8.18
N ALA A 242 12.50 -1.01 -7.69
CA ALA A 242 11.77 -0.73 -6.47
C ALA A 242 10.39 -0.17 -6.77
N PHE A 243 9.44 -0.50 -5.90
CA PHE A 243 8.07 -0.04 -5.94
C PHE A 243 7.70 0.58 -4.60
N TRP A 244 6.99 1.70 -4.66
CA TRP A 244 6.41 2.37 -3.50
C TRP A 244 5.14 3.10 -3.89
N PHE A 245 4.43 3.60 -2.91
CA PHE A 245 3.18 4.31 -3.15
C PHE A 245 3.03 5.52 -2.24
N ASP A 246 2.14 6.40 -2.64
CA ASP A 246 1.56 7.40 -1.78
C ASP A 246 0.02 7.37 -1.88
N VAL A 247 -0.63 7.88 -0.84
CA VAL A 247 -2.06 8.10 -0.80
C VAL A 247 -2.36 9.54 -0.42
N GLU A 248 -3.42 10.08 -1.02
CA GLU A 248 -3.87 11.44 -0.82
C GLU A 248 -5.20 11.47 -0.07
N PHE A 249 -5.32 12.44 0.82
CA PHE A 249 -6.54 12.69 1.61
C PHE A 249 -7.15 14.03 1.17
N THR A 250 -7.93 14.00 0.09
CA THR A 250 -8.58 15.20 -0.47
C THR A 250 -10.10 15.08 -0.38
N GLY A 251 -10.77 16.23 -0.21
CA GLY A 251 -12.22 16.27 -0.22
C GLY A 251 -12.82 16.02 -1.61
N PRO A 252 -14.14 15.74 -1.69
CA PRO A 252 -14.81 15.51 -2.97
C PRO A 252 -14.74 16.75 -3.86
N VAL A 253 -14.46 16.53 -5.14
CA VAL A 253 -14.20 17.59 -6.16
C VAL A 253 -15.37 18.56 -6.34
N GLY A 254 -16.60 18.20 -5.94
CA GLY A 254 -17.81 19.00 -6.12
C GLY A 254 -18.00 20.20 -5.18
N ASN A 255 -17.28 20.26 -4.05
CA ASN A 255 -17.48 21.30 -3.02
C ASN A 255 -16.47 22.45 -3.07
N GLN A 256 -15.57 22.48 -4.05
CA GLN A 256 -14.52 23.48 -4.18
C GLN A 256 -14.95 24.73 -4.98
N ARG A 257 -16.19 25.21 -4.85
CA ARG A 257 -16.63 26.39 -5.59
C ARG A 257 -16.05 27.73 -5.10
N LYS A 258 -15.16 27.79 -4.11
CA LYS A 258 -14.65 29.09 -3.61
C LYS A 258 -13.17 29.23 -3.25
N LYS A 259 -12.31 28.24 -3.40
CA LYS A 259 -10.85 28.46 -3.43
C LYS A 259 -10.22 27.33 -4.24
N ARG A 260 -9.34 27.65 -5.21
CA ARG A 260 -8.42 26.64 -5.73
C ARG A 260 -7.68 26.10 -4.52
N PRO A 261 -7.73 24.78 -4.23
CA PRO A 261 -6.89 24.24 -3.16
C PRO A 261 -5.46 24.60 -3.55
N ASN A 262 -4.73 25.13 -2.59
CA ASN A 262 -3.30 25.22 -2.74
C ASN A 262 -2.82 23.76 -2.92
N PRO A 263 -2.05 23.43 -3.97
CA PRO A 263 -1.50 22.09 -4.12
C PRO A 263 -0.73 21.60 -2.88
N ASN A 264 -0.30 22.53 -2.02
CA ASN A 264 0.38 22.25 -0.75
C ASN A 264 -0.55 21.93 0.41
N ASP A 265 -1.88 21.96 0.24
CA ASP A 265 -2.85 21.70 1.32
C ASP A 265 -3.35 20.24 1.32
N ALA A 266 -3.00 19.43 0.31
CA ALA A 266 -3.33 18.02 0.29
C ALA A 266 -2.41 17.23 1.23
N LEU A 267 -3.00 16.58 2.24
CA LEU A 267 -2.26 15.68 3.11
C LEU A 267 -1.94 14.38 2.35
N VAL A 268 -0.69 13.97 2.38
CA VAL A 268 -0.17 12.80 1.67
C VAL A 268 0.55 11.88 2.65
N LEU A 269 0.25 10.59 2.58
CA LEU A 269 1.03 9.53 3.21
C LEU A 269 1.91 8.90 2.15
N SER A 270 3.23 9.08 2.25
CA SER A 270 4.21 8.59 1.29
C SER A 270 5.04 7.46 1.87
N THR A 271 5.30 6.43 1.04
CA THR A 271 6.23 5.35 1.35
C THR A 271 7.49 5.40 0.48
N ALA A 272 7.79 6.56 -0.10
CA ALA A 272 8.95 6.77 -0.95
C ALA A 272 10.27 6.70 -0.16
N PRO A 273 11.39 6.34 -0.83
CA PRO A 273 12.70 6.25 -0.19
C PRO A 273 13.22 7.57 0.39
N GLU A 274 12.79 8.71 -0.15
CA GLU A 274 13.16 10.05 0.32
C GLU A 274 12.40 10.51 1.57
N ASP A 275 11.28 9.85 1.89
CA ASP A 275 10.42 10.22 3.00
C ASP A 275 10.71 9.38 4.26
N PRO A 276 10.23 9.80 5.44
CA PRO A 276 10.38 9.01 6.65
C PRO A 276 9.86 7.58 6.46
N PRO A 277 10.59 6.56 6.93
CA PRO A 277 10.25 5.17 6.70
C PRO A 277 8.92 4.79 7.33
N THR A 278 8.18 3.92 6.68
CA THR A 278 6.94 3.31 7.14
C THR A 278 7.10 1.80 7.26
N HIS A 279 6.14 1.12 7.90
CA HIS A 279 6.13 -0.34 7.96
C HIS A 279 5.97 -1.01 6.59
N TRP A 280 5.44 -0.30 5.56
CA TRP A 280 5.38 -0.80 4.18
C TRP A 280 6.75 -0.85 3.51
N GLN A 281 7.72 -0.06 3.96
CA GLN A 281 9.05 0.00 3.37
C GLN A 281 8.95 0.22 1.85
N GLN A 282 9.78 -0.42 1.04
CA GLN A 282 9.64 -0.52 -0.40
C GLN A 282 9.59 -1.98 -0.80
N THR A 283 9.01 -2.28 -1.96
CA THR A 283 9.01 -3.63 -2.53
C THR A 283 10.06 -3.71 -3.63
N LEU A 284 11.00 -4.65 -3.51
CA LEU A 284 12.12 -4.82 -4.43
C LEU A 284 11.94 -6.07 -5.27
N VAL A 285 12.16 -5.94 -6.58
CA VAL A 285 12.25 -7.05 -7.51
C VAL A 285 13.65 -7.05 -8.08
N TYR A 286 14.49 -7.95 -7.56
CA TYR A 286 15.89 -8.06 -7.97
C TYR A 286 16.07 -9.02 -9.14
N PHE A 287 17.08 -8.75 -9.97
CA PHE A 287 17.52 -9.66 -11.02
C PHE A 287 18.54 -10.65 -10.47
N TYR A 288 18.63 -11.81 -11.09
CA TYR A 288 19.70 -12.77 -10.76
C TYR A 288 21.09 -12.25 -11.15
N GLU A 289 21.17 -11.52 -12.25
CA GLU A 289 22.40 -10.88 -12.72
C GLU A 289 22.14 -9.39 -12.94
N PRO A 290 22.96 -8.51 -12.35
CA PRO A 290 22.84 -7.08 -12.58
C PRO A 290 23.26 -6.72 -14.00
N LEU A 291 22.76 -5.59 -14.48
CA LEU A 291 23.17 -4.99 -15.75
C LEU A 291 23.97 -3.73 -15.46
N ASP A 292 25.12 -3.56 -16.13
CA ASP A 292 25.81 -2.29 -16.10
C ASP A 292 25.08 -1.29 -17.00
N VAL A 293 24.75 -0.13 -16.45
CA VAL A 293 24.18 0.98 -17.20
C VAL A 293 25.08 2.20 -17.12
N GLU A 294 25.18 2.90 -18.22
CA GLU A 294 25.89 4.19 -18.29
C GLU A 294 24.94 5.34 -17.96
N GLN A 295 25.49 6.52 -17.67
CA GLN A 295 24.69 7.72 -17.57
C GLN A 295 23.91 7.96 -18.87
N ASP A 296 22.68 8.42 -18.76
CA ASP A 296 21.73 8.66 -19.86
C ASP A 296 21.34 7.41 -20.66
N GLN A 297 21.79 6.22 -20.23
CA GLN A 297 21.35 4.96 -20.84
C GLN A 297 19.88 4.72 -20.55
N VAL A 298 19.15 4.33 -21.59
CA VAL A 298 17.71 4.04 -21.52
C VAL A 298 17.48 2.64 -20.98
N ILE A 299 16.53 2.56 -20.04
CA ILE A 299 15.93 1.33 -19.50
C ILE A 299 14.44 1.42 -19.83
N GLU A 300 13.94 0.52 -20.65
CA GLU A 300 12.54 0.56 -21.06
C GLU A 300 11.90 -0.83 -21.04
N GLY A 301 10.57 -0.85 -20.97
CA GLY A 301 9.85 -2.11 -20.96
C GLY A 301 8.40 -1.97 -20.56
N SER A 302 7.86 -3.07 -20.04
CA SER A 302 6.49 -3.14 -19.54
C SER A 302 6.43 -3.95 -18.25
N LEU A 303 5.53 -3.51 -17.38
CA LEU A 303 5.15 -4.19 -16.16
C LEU A 303 3.68 -4.61 -16.27
N THR A 304 3.38 -5.86 -15.96
CA THR A 304 2.01 -6.33 -15.77
C THR A 304 1.85 -6.87 -14.36
N LEU A 305 0.87 -6.31 -13.65
CA LEU A 305 0.41 -6.78 -12.34
C LEU A 305 -0.95 -7.41 -12.55
N SER A 306 -1.12 -8.67 -12.20
CA SER A 306 -2.39 -9.37 -12.34
C SER A 306 -2.75 -10.11 -11.08
N GLN A 307 -4.04 -10.10 -10.72
CA GLN A 307 -4.52 -10.89 -9.60
C GLN A 307 -4.36 -12.38 -9.91
N SER A 308 -3.95 -13.15 -8.90
CA SER A 308 -3.89 -14.60 -9.03
C SER A 308 -5.29 -15.17 -9.25
N LYS A 309 -5.40 -16.17 -10.12
CA LYS A 309 -6.64 -16.90 -10.35
C LYS A 309 -7.08 -17.72 -9.14
N GLU A 310 -6.14 -18.12 -8.31
CA GLU A 310 -6.39 -18.91 -7.10
C GLU A 310 -6.93 -18.05 -5.96
N ASN A 311 -6.41 -16.83 -5.82
CA ASN A 311 -6.85 -15.89 -4.80
C ASN A 311 -6.56 -14.46 -5.25
N ALA A 312 -7.60 -13.62 -5.32
CA ALA A 312 -7.51 -12.21 -5.73
C ALA A 312 -6.64 -11.34 -4.79
N ARG A 313 -6.29 -11.82 -3.59
CA ARG A 313 -5.37 -11.14 -2.68
C ARG A 313 -3.92 -11.21 -3.13
N PHE A 314 -3.56 -12.25 -3.87
CA PHE A 314 -2.23 -12.44 -4.41
C PHE A 314 -2.09 -11.82 -5.79
N MET A 315 -0.87 -11.40 -6.10
CA MET A 315 -0.55 -10.70 -7.33
C MET A 315 0.62 -11.36 -8.03
N ASN A 316 0.48 -11.56 -9.35
CA ASN A 316 1.58 -11.96 -10.21
C ASN A 316 2.22 -10.70 -10.80
N ILE A 317 3.55 -10.68 -10.82
CA ILE A 317 4.36 -9.61 -11.40
C ILE A 317 5.04 -10.17 -12.63
N HIS A 318 4.87 -9.50 -13.76
CA HIS A 318 5.58 -9.83 -15.00
C HIS A 318 6.28 -8.58 -15.51
N LEU A 319 7.60 -8.65 -15.62
CA LEU A 319 8.48 -7.59 -16.09
C LEU A 319 9.15 -8.02 -17.39
N ALA A 320 8.94 -7.26 -18.46
CA ALA A 320 9.75 -7.34 -19.66
C ALA A 320 10.52 -6.01 -19.79
N TYR A 321 11.85 -6.08 -19.84
CA TYR A 321 12.69 -4.88 -19.85
C TYR A 321 13.88 -5.04 -20.79
N SER A 322 14.37 -3.92 -21.28
CA SER A 322 15.56 -3.88 -22.13
C SER A 322 16.43 -2.70 -21.78
N SER A 323 17.74 -2.89 -21.95
CA SER A 323 18.75 -1.85 -21.83
C SER A 323 20.01 -2.25 -22.58
N GLY A 324 20.66 -1.29 -23.23
CA GLY A 324 21.91 -1.53 -23.97
C GLY A 324 21.79 -2.60 -25.07
N GLY A 325 20.64 -2.71 -25.73
CA GLY A 325 20.39 -3.69 -26.79
C GLY A 325 20.13 -5.12 -26.30
N ARG A 326 19.96 -5.33 -24.99
CA ARG A 326 19.61 -6.62 -24.39
C ARG A 326 18.19 -6.57 -23.85
N SER A 327 17.45 -7.66 -23.99
CA SER A 327 16.08 -7.83 -23.50
C SER A 327 15.97 -8.96 -22.50
N PHE A 328 15.18 -8.78 -21.46
CA PHE A 328 15.02 -9.68 -20.33
C PHE A 328 13.55 -9.80 -19.93
N VAL A 329 13.22 -10.88 -19.23
CA VAL A 329 11.93 -11.12 -18.60
C VAL A 329 12.14 -11.59 -17.17
N LYS A 330 11.32 -11.07 -16.24
CA LYS A 330 11.29 -11.46 -14.82
C LYS A 330 9.85 -11.71 -14.38
#